data_df710704c33c36f96e6a1697c33a188c
#
_entry.id   df710704c33c36f96e6a1697c33a188c
#
_cell.length_a   1.000
_cell.length_b   1.000
_cell.length_c   1.000
_cell.angle_alpha   90.00
_cell.angle_beta   90.00
_cell.angle_gamma   90.00
#
_symmetry.space_group_name_H-M   'P 1'
#
loop_
_entity.id
_entity.type
_entity.pdbx_description
1 polymer ?
#
loop_
_entity_poly.entity_id
_entity_poly.type
_entity_poly.pdbx_seq_one_letter_code
_entity_poly.pdbx_strand_id
1 'polypeptide(L)'
;MRVAIVDDEIHCIEILLIHLQNNFPEADIVFKSNKVEQALEELPKLEIDLLFLDIEMPGMSGFQLLEQLPDHQFDVIFTTAHSRYALQAFKVRAINYLMKPVDEQELLDAIAIYRENRLNHSYPNPDKIEALLAQLKKDGFIKSKISVPVSDGYEFIEVNDIMYCQSQSNYTTLYLTGDHEILVSKTLKEVETTLSQYFFVRIHHSYLINPNYVKNFSRNEGGYLVMEDKKQIPVSKANRTMITNLFDTVRRNS
;
A
#
# COMPACT_ATOMS: atom_id res chain seq x y z
N MET A 1 -27.88 4.98 -0.21
CA MET A 1 -26.49 4.48 -0.29
C MET A 1 -26.44 3.14 0.41
N ARG A 2 -26.20 2.04 -0.36
CA ARG A 2 -26.10 0.68 0.20
C ARG A 2 -24.65 0.43 0.56
N VAL A 3 -24.41 0.18 1.83
CA VAL A 3 -23.05 0.10 2.41
C VAL A 3 -22.77 -1.33 2.86
N ALA A 4 -21.57 -1.81 2.53
CA ALA A 4 -21.00 -3.03 3.09
C ALA A 4 -19.77 -2.69 3.95
N ILE A 5 -19.52 -3.48 4.99
CA ILE A 5 -18.38 -3.32 5.91
C ILE A 5 -17.71 -4.68 6.10
N VAL A 6 -16.42 -4.76 5.86
CA VAL A 6 -15.59 -5.96 6.09
C VAL A 6 -14.36 -5.58 6.88
N ASP A 7 -14.25 -6.12 8.10
CA ASP A 7 -13.14 -5.81 9.03
C ASP A 7 -13.07 -6.95 10.05
N ASP A 8 -11.92 -7.56 10.27
CA ASP A 8 -11.77 -8.69 11.19
C ASP A 8 -11.97 -8.27 12.66
N GLU A 9 -11.86 -6.99 12.96
CA GLU A 9 -12.09 -6.41 14.28
C GLU A 9 -13.53 -5.93 14.44
N ILE A 10 -14.35 -6.69 15.18
CA ILE A 10 -15.78 -6.39 15.39
C ILE A 10 -16.02 -4.98 15.94
N HIS A 11 -15.16 -4.49 16.83
CA HIS A 11 -15.30 -3.15 17.40
C HIS A 11 -15.07 -2.03 16.35
N CYS A 12 -14.25 -2.27 15.35
CA CYS A 12 -14.07 -1.33 14.23
C CYS A 12 -15.34 -1.26 13.37
N ILE A 13 -15.98 -2.40 13.12
CA ILE A 13 -17.31 -2.44 12.47
C ILE A 13 -18.34 -1.64 13.28
N GLU A 14 -18.38 -1.82 14.60
CA GLU A 14 -19.33 -1.15 15.48
C GLU A 14 -19.12 0.38 15.50
N ILE A 15 -17.88 0.85 15.56
CA ILE A 15 -17.55 2.29 15.49
C ILE A 15 -18.03 2.88 14.16
N LEU A 16 -17.70 2.23 13.04
CA LEU A 16 -18.17 2.66 11.72
C LEU A 16 -19.70 2.72 11.63
N LEU A 17 -20.39 1.71 12.17
CA LEU A 17 -21.85 1.69 12.19
C LEU A 17 -22.42 2.86 12.99
N ILE A 18 -21.87 3.17 14.17
CA ILE A 18 -22.29 4.30 14.99
C ILE A 18 -22.12 5.62 14.23
N HIS A 19 -20.96 5.86 13.64
CA HIS A 19 -20.70 7.07 12.86
C HIS A 19 -21.61 7.17 11.63
N LEU A 20 -21.83 6.06 10.90
CA LEU A 20 -22.72 6.03 9.75
C LEU A 20 -24.18 6.31 10.14
N GLN A 21 -24.67 5.69 11.21
CA GLN A 21 -26.04 5.88 11.68
C GLN A 21 -26.30 7.32 12.17
N ASN A 22 -25.32 7.92 12.85
CA ASN A 22 -25.44 9.27 13.37
C ASN A 22 -25.44 10.34 12.28
N ASN A 23 -24.60 10.17 11.26
CA ASN A 23 -24.35 11.22 10.27
C ASN A 23 -25.01 10.96 8.91
N PHE A 24 -25.35 9.71 8.61
CA PHE A 24 -25.93 9.29 7.32
C PHE A 24 -27.13 8.34 7.54
N PRO A 25 -28.23 8.81 8.14
CA PRO A 25 -29.38 7.95 8.45
C PRO A 25 -30.02 7.30 7.22
N GLU A 26 -29.72 7.82 6.01
CA GLU A 26 -30.15 7.24 4.74
C GLU A 26 -29.22 6.13 4.24
N ALA A 27 -28.13 5.83 4.93
CA ALA A 27 -27.26 4.72 4.58
C ALA A 27 -27.89 3.39 5.01
N ASP A 28 -28.06 2.50 4.04
CA ASP A 28 -28.57 1.14 4.25
C ASP A 28 -27.38 0.17 4.37
N ILE A 29 -27.21 -0.41 5.53
CA ILE A 29 -26.13 -1.38 5.79
C ILE A 29 -26.60 -2.75 5.31
N VAL A 30 -26.27 -3.08 4.07
CA VAL A 30 -26.71 -4.32 3.41
C VAL A 30 -25.86 -5.53 3.79
N PHE A 31 -24.63 -5.31 4.25
CA PHE A 31 -23.72 -6.38 4.64
C PHE A 31 -22.69 -5.91 5.67
N LYS A 32 -22.37 -6.80 6.60
CA LYS A 32 -21.21 -6.64 7.49
C LYS A 32 -20.64 -8.00 7.85
N SER A 33 -19.33 -8.13 7.84
CA SER A 33 -18.65 -9.38 8.22
C SER A 33 -17.27 -9.12 8.81
N ASN A 34 -16.91 -9.95 9.77
CA ASN A 34 -15.55 -10.02 10.29
C ASN A 34 -14.75 -11.23 9.72
N LYS A 35 -15.26 -11.84 8.64
CA LYS A 35 -14.63 -12.98 7.99
C LYS A 35 -14.51 -12.73 6.50
N VAL A 36 -13.28 -12.83 5.98
CA VAL A 36 -12.98 -12.60 4.58
C VAL A 36 -13.65 -13.64 3.66
N GLU A 37 -13.75 -14.89 4.11
CA GLU A 37 -14.38 -15.96 3.34
C GLU A 37 -15.87 -15.68 3.11
N GLN A 38 -16.56 -15.18 4.12
CA GLN A 38 -17.97 -14.80 4.02
C GLN A 38 -18.13 -13.59 3.07
N ALA A 39 -17.20 -12.63 3.14
CA ALA A 39 -17.21 -11.49 2.23
C ALA A 39 -17.06 -11.93 0.76
N LEU A 40 -16.12 -12.82 0.46
CA LEU A 40 -15.95 -13.38 -0.89
C LEU A 40 -17.19 -14.07 -1.44
N GLU A 41 -17.92 -14.77 -0.58
CA GLU A 41 -19.13 -15.49 -0.98
C GLU A 41 -20.31 -14.56 -1.19
N GLU A 42 -20.49 -13.54 -0.33
CA GLU A 42 -21.72 -12.74 -0.29
C GLU A 42 -21.64 -11.43 -1.09
N LEU A 43 -20.47 -10.73 -1.13
CA LEU A 43 -20.39 -9.45 -1.83
C LEU A 43 -20.80 -9.52 -3.30
N PRO A 44 -20.48 -10.60 -4.08
CA PRO A 44 -20.89 -10.69 -5.48
C PRO A 44 -22.41 -10.83 -5.69
N LYS A 45 -23.16 -11.23 -4.65
CA LYS A 45 -24.61 -11.45 -4.72
C LYS A 45 -25.44 -10.22 -4.36
N LEU A 46 -24.76 -9.18 -3.82
CA LEU A 46 -25.41 -8.02 -3.24
C LEU A 46 -25.22 -6.80 -4.15
N GLU A 47 -26.24 -5.96 -4.17
CA GLU A 47 -26.14 -4.64 -4.76
C GLU A 47 -25.58 -3.66 -3.73
N ILE A 48 -24.31 -3.31 -3.90
CA ILE A 48 -23.53 -2.46 -3.00
C ILE A 48 -23.16 -1.18 -3.74
N ASP A 49 -23.21 -0.05 -3.07
CA ASP A 49 -22.74 1.22 -3.59
C ASP A 49 -21.34 1.56 -3.07
N LEU A 50 -21.08 1.26 -1.77
CA LEU A 50 -19.83 1.59 -1.08
C LEU A 50 -19.42 0.46 -0.15
N LEU A 51 -18.17 0.00 -0.26
CA LEU A 51 -17.54 -0.97 0.63
C LEU A 51 -16.51 -0.28 1.52
N PHE A 52 -16.67 -0.41 2.85
CA PHE A 52 -15.58 -0.18 3.80
C PHE A 52 -14.84 -1.50 4.00
N LEU A 53 -13.53 -1.50 3.78
CA LEU A 53 -12.74 -2.72 3.73
C LEU A 53 -11.43 -2.56 4.51
N ASP A 54 -11.26 -3.39 5.53
CA ASP A 54 -9.96 -3.46 6.18
C ASP A 54 -8.89 -4.05 5.24
N ILE A 55 -7.70 -3.50 5.33
CA ILE A 55 -6.56 -3.96 4.56
C ILE A 55 -5.92 -5.20 5.19
N GLU A 56 -5.76 -5.22 6.51
CA GLU A 56 -5.04 -6.28 7.21
C GLU A 56 -6.00 -7.23 7.90
N MET A 57 -6.43 -8.25 7.19
CA MET A 57 -7.26 -9.32 7.75
C MET A 57 -6.52 -10.66 7.77
N PRO A 58 -6.79 -11.54 8.76
CA PRO A 58 -6.22 -12.88 8.80
C PRO A 58 -6.54 -13.69 7.54
N GLY A 59 -5.52 -14.34 6.99
CA GLY A 59 -5.65 -15.23 5.84
C GLY A 59 -5.60 -14.51 4.49
N MET A 60 -6.19 -13.33 4.34
CA MET A 60 -6.24 -12.59 3.07
C MET A 60 -6.35 -11.09 3.32
N SER A 61 -5.53 -10.30 2.65
CA SER A 61 -5.65 -8.84 2.72
C SER A 61 -6.86 -8.32 1.95
N GLY A 62 -7.34 -7.11 2.32
CA GLY A 62 -8.41 -6.43 1.58
C GLY A 62 -8.08 -6.22 0.10
N PHE A 63 -6.82 -5.99 -0.26
CA PHE A 63 -6.40 -5.91 -1.66
C PHE A 63 -6.58 -7.23 -2.40
N GLN A 64 -6.16 -8.34 -1.78
CA GLN A 64 -6.33 -9.67 -2.38
C GLN A 64 -7.81 -10.07 -2.50
N LEU A 65 -8.66 -9.62 -1.56
CA LEU A 65 -10.10 -9.80 -1.66
C LEU A 65 -10.64 -9.09 -2.91
N LEU A 66 -10.28 -7.83 -3.16
CA LEU A 66 -10.70 -7.09 -4.35
C LEU A 66 -10.18 -7.72 -5.65
N GLU A 67 -8.96 -8.27 -5.66
CA GLU A 67 -8.42 -9.00 -6.82
C GLU A 67 -9.27 -10.23 -7.18
N GLN A 68 -9.95 -10.84 -6.21
CA GLN A 68 -10.88 -11.95 -6.46
C GLN A 68 -12.30 -11.49 -6.85
N LEU A 69 -12.54 -10.18 -6.84
CA LEU A 69 -13.81 -9.54 -7.25
C LEU A 69 -13.57 -8.54 -8.41
N PRO A 70 -12.99 -8.97 -9.55
CA PRO A 70 -12.49 -8.04 -10.59
C PRO A 70 -13.60 -7.20 -11.24
N ASP A 71 -14.84 -7.69 -11.25
CA ASP A 71 -15.99 -7.06 -11.92
C ASP A 71 -16.90 -6.29 -10.94
N HIS A 72 -16.42 -5.98 -9.72
CA HIS A 72 -17.24 -5.24 -8.76
C HIS A 72 -17.61 -3.84 -9.28
N GLN A 73 -18.85 -3.43 -8.99
CA GLN A 73 -19.38 -2.12 -9.41
C GLN A 73 -19.49 -1.13 -8.23
N PHE A 74 -19.03 -1.51 -7.06
CA PHE A 74 -19.05 -0.66 -5.88
C PHE A 74 -17.73 0.10 -5.72
N ASP A 75 -17.85 1.24 -5.08
CA ASP A 75 -16.70 2.04 -4.67
C ASP A 75 -16.11 1.51 -3.35
N VAL A 76 -14.82 1.75 -3.12
CA VAL A 76 -14.11 1.23 -1.96
C VAL A 76 -13.46 2.35 -1.16
N ILE A 77 -13.69 2.34 0.15
CA ILE A 77 -12.92 3.09 1.15
C ILE A 77 -12.20 2.08 2.02
N PHE A 78 -10.88 2.12 2.02
CA PHE A 78 -10.11 1.26 2.91
C PHE A 78 -10.07 1.77 4.34
N THR A 79 -10.06 0.85 5.30
CA THR A 79 -9.76 1.13 6.70
C THR A 79 -8.50 0.37 7.11
N THR A 80 -7.65 0.92 7.97
CA THR A 80 -6.45 0.21 8.43
C THR A 80 -5.77 0.90 9.61
N ALA A 81 -5.04 0.14 10.42
CA ALA A 81 -4.18 0.67 11.47
C ALA A 81 -2.85 1.27 10.95
N HIS A 82 -2.54 1.10 9.66
CA HIS A 82 -1.22 1.42 9.12
C HIS A 82 -1.26 2.35 7.90
N SER A 83 -0.66 3.53 8.03
CA SER A 83 -0.54 4.54 6.96
C SER A 83 0.21 4.06 5.70
N ARG A 84 0.99 2.98 5.81
CA ARG A 84 1.77 2.41 4.70
C ARG A 84 0.95 1.97 3.49
N TYR A 85 -0.33 1.65 3.69
CA TYR A 85 -1.20 1.12 2.62
C TYR A 85 -1.89 2.20 1.78
N ALA A 86 -1.78 3.48 2.16
CA ALA A 86 -2.40 4.57 1.42
C ALA A 86 -2.04 4.57 -0.07
N LEU A 87 -0.75 4.33 -0.39
CA LEU A 87 -0.29 4.26 -1.79
C LEU A 87 -0.84 3.04 -2.56
N GLN A 88 -1.08 1.91 -1.88
CA GLN A 88 -1.69 0.74 -2.53
C GLN A 88 -3.19 0.94 -2.78
N ALA A 89 -3.89 1.58 -1.84
CA ALA A 89 -5.30 1.89 -1.99
C ALA A 89 -5.57 2.70 -3.28
N PHE A 90 -4.68 3.62 -3.64
CA PHE A 90 -4.78 4.38 -4.88
C PHE A 90 -4.61 3.53 -6.15
N LYS A 91 -3.73 2.52 -6.14
CA LYS A 91 -3.51 1.64 -7.30
C LYS A 91 -4.74 0.80 -7.67
N VAL A 92 -5.57 0.47 -6.69
CA VAL A 92 -6.81 -0.29 -6.89
C VAL A 92 -8.05 0.59 -7.03
N ARG A 93 -7.87 1.89 -7.33
CA ARG A 93 -8.94 2.89 -7.54
C ARG A 93 -9.86 3.06 -6.33
N ALA A 94 -9.36 2.89 -5.12
CA ALA A 94 -10.10 3.24 -3.93
C ALA A 94 -10.41 4.74 -3.91
N ILE A 95 -11.61 5.10 -3.47
CA ILE A 95 -12.02 6.52 -3.38
C ILE A 95 -11.28 7.21 -2.25
N ASN A 96 -11.09 6.53 -1.15
CA ASN A 96 -10.43 7.08 0.03
C ASN A 96 -9.85 5.97 0.92
N TYR A 97 -9.28 6.40 2.01
CA TYR A 97 -8.56 5.59 2.97
C TYR A 97 -8.69 6.25 4.36
N LEU A 98 -9.05 5.48 5.37
CA LEU A 98 -9.27 5.94 6.73
C LEU A 98 -8.33 5.22 7.71
N MET A 99 -7.74 5.98 8.61
CA MET A 99 -6.93 5.40 9.69
C MET A 99 -7.81 4.89 10.84
N LYS A 100 -7.45 3.73 11.39
CA LYS A 100 -8.05 3.22 12.65
C LYS A 100 -7.34 3.87 13.87
N PRO A 101 -8.08 4.28 14.91
CA PRO A 101 -9.54 4.32 14.99
C PRO A 101 -10.12 5.36 14.04
N VAL A 102 -11.20 5.03 13.33
CA VAL A 102 -11.80 5.92 12.34
C VAL A 102 -12.35 7.17 13.04
N ASP A 103 -11.80 8.31 12.67
CA ASP A 103 -12.27 9.62 13.12
C ASP A 103 -13.57 10.00 12.40
N GLU A 104 -14.50 10.62 13.14
CA GLU A 104 -15.80 11.00 12.60
C GLU A 104 -15.67 12.02 11.45
N GLN A 105 -14.77 13.02 11.59
CA GLN A 105 -14.57 14.04 10.56
C GLN A 105 -13.92 13.46 9.30
N GLU A 106 -12.95 12.56 9.45
CA GLU A 106 -12.34 11.86 8.32
C GLU A 106 -13.37 11.03 7.55
N LEU A 107 -14.31 10.38 8.24
CA LEU A 107 -15.40 9.63 7.61
C LEU A 107 -16.35 10.56 6.84
N LEU A 108 -16.71 11.72 7.42
CA LEU A 108 -17.55 12.72 6.75
C LEU A 108 -16.91 13.20 5.45
N ASP A 109 -15.62 13.52 5.49
CA ASP A 109 -14.85 13.97 4.34
C ASP A 109 -14.74 12.87 3.25
N ALA A 110 -14.51 11.63 3.66
CA ALA A 110 -14.45 10.49 2.74
C ALA A 110 -15.78 10.24 2.01
N ILE A 111 -16.90 10.33 2.72
CA ILE A 111 -18.23 10.17 2.12
C ILE A 111 -18.58 11.38 1.23
N ALA A 112 -18.14 12.58 1.58
CA ALA A 112 -18.31 13.75 0.72
C ALA A 112 -17.60 13.55 -0.63
N ILE A 113 -16.35 13.06 -0.62
CA ILE A 113 -15.59 12.73 -1.84
C ILE A 113 -16.31 11.62 -2.64
N TYR A 114 -16.80 10.57 -1.99
CA TYR A 114 -17.59 9.53 -2.64
C TYR A 114 -18.80 10.10 -3.37
N ARG A 115 -19.59 10.98 -2.73
CA ARG A 115 -20.77 11.61 -3.33
C ARG A 115 -20.41 12.50 -4.51
N GLU A 116 -19.36 13.31 -4.39
CA GLU A 116 -18.86 14.16 -5.47
C GLU A 116 -18.44 13.35 -6.70
N ASN A 117 -17.71 12.25 -6.48
CA ASN A 117 -17.25 11.38 -7.55
C ASN A 117 -18.41 10.70 -8.30
N ARG A 118 -19.43 10.26 -7.59
CA ARG A 118 -20.65 9.70 -8.21
C ARG A 118 -21.45 10.71 -9.04
N LEU A 119 -21.53 11.94 -8.59
CA LEU A 119 -22.23 13.00 -9.34
C LEU A 119 -21.49 13.40 -10.63
N ASN A 120 -20.16 13.39 -10.60
CA ASN A 120 -19.34 13.90 -11.69
C ASN A 120 -18.83 12.80 -12.65
N HIS A 121 -19.12 11.52 -12.39
CA HIS A 121 -18.55 10.36 -13.12
C HIS A 121 -17.01 10.42 -13.23
N SER A 122 -16.36 11.08 -12.27
CA SER A 122 -14.93 11.34 -12.27
C SER A 122 -14.26 10.50 -11.16
N TYR A 123 -13.29 9.67 -11.54
CA TYR A 123 -12.38 9.05 -10.58
C TYR A 123 -11.48 10.12 -9.91
N PRO A 124 -10.90 9.84 -8.75
CA PRO A 124 -10.04 10.78 -8.04
C PRO A 124 -8.97 11.36 -8.96
N ASN A 125 -8.93 12.70 -9.05
CA ASN A 125 -7.92 13.39 -9.83
C ASN A 125 -6.52 13.09 -9.25
N PRO A 126 -5.50 12.76 -10.07
CA PRO A 126 -4.12 12.58 -9.63
C PRO A 126 -3.61 13.71 -8.71
N ASP A 127 -4.02 14.96 -8.97
CA ASP A 127 -3.63 16.13 -8.15
C ASP A 127 -4.19 16.06 -6.71
N LYS A 128 -5.42 15.54 -6.54
CA LYS A 128 -6.01 15.32 -5.19
C LYS A 128 -5.27 14.19 -4.43
N ILE A 129 -4.81 13.17 -5.16
CA ILE A 129 -3.99 12.08 -4.62
C ILE A 129 -2.66 12.63 -4.11
N GLU A 130 -2.02 13.47 -4.91
CA GLU A 130 -0.73 14.08 -4.55
C GLU A 130 -0.86 15.02 -3.34
N ALA A 131 -1.96 15.78 -3.27
CA ALA A 131 -2.29 16.63 -2.13
C ALA A 131 -2.51 15.81 -0.84
N LEU A 132 -3.24 14.69 -0.91
CA LEU A 132 -3.46 13.80 0.23
C LEU A 132 -2.15 13.14 0.70
N LEU A 133 -1.31 12.68 -0.23
CA LEU A 133 0.01 12.16 0.09
C LEU A 133 0.91 13.21 0.75
N ALA A 134 0.84 14.47 0.28
CA ALA A 134 1.56 15.58 0.88
C ALA A 134 1.06 15.89 2.30
N GLN A 135 -0.24 15.78 2.52
CA GLN A 135 -0.85 15.98 3.84
C GLN A 135 -0.46 14.85 4.81
N LEU A 136 -0.53 13.59 4.38
CA LEU A 136 -0.08 12.43 5.18
C LEU A 136 1.41 12.52 5.55
N LYS A 137 2.24 13.05 4.66
CA LYS A 137 3.65 13.34 4.97
C LYS A 137 3.79 14.46 6.00
N LYS A 138 3.01 15.55 5.84
CA LYS A 138 3.05 16.73 6.72
C LYS A 138 2.56 16.40 8.14
N ASP A 139 1.53 15.55 8.24
CA ASP A 139 0.92 15.14 9.51
C ASP A 139 1.72 14.03 10.22
N GLY A 140 2.87 13.61 9.65
CA GLY A 140 3.76 12.61 10.24
C GLY A 140 3.25 11.16 10.15
N PHE A 141 2.13 10.92 9.45
CA PHE A 141 1.58 9.58 9.24
C PHE A 141 2.47 8.70 8.36
N ILE A 142 3.23 9.30 7.44
CA ILE A 142 4.26 8.60 6.68
C ILE A 142 5.60 8.95 7.31
N LYS A 143 6.15 8.03 8.08
CA LYS A 143 7.54 8.16 8.54
C LYS A 143 8.44 8.14 7.32
N SER A 144 8.99 9.29 6.97
CA SER A 144 9.95 9.39 5.87
C SER A 144 11.35 8.93 6.28
N LYS A 145 11.63 8.85 7.60
CA LYS A 145 12.95 8.47 8.13
C LYS A 145 12.92 7.15 8.88
N ILE A 146 13.95 6.35 8.63
CA ILE A 146 14.29 5.20 9.47
C ILE A 146 15.55 5.50 10.28
N SER A 147 15.66 4.91 11.47
CA SER A 147 16.91 4.90 12.23
C SER A 147 17.63 3.58 11.99
N VAL A 148 18.88 3.65 11.60
CA VAL A 148 19.74 2.45 11.41
C VAL A 148 20.94 2.51 12.36
N PRO A 149 21.31 1.37 12.99
CA PRO A 149 22.49 1.32 13.82
C PRO A 149 23.76 1.33 12.93
N VAL A 150 24.66 2.23 13.25
CA VAL A 150 26.00 2.35 12.68
C VAL A 150 27.05 2.18 13.77
N SER A 151 28.33 2.18 13.42
CA SER A 151 29.44 1.95 14.39
C SER A 151 29.42 2.91 15.59
N ASP A 152 29.01 4.17 15.36
CA ASP A 152 29.09 5.24 16.35
C ASP A 152 27.73 5.70 16.92
N GLY A 153 26.66 4.88 16.70
CA GLY A 153 25.32 5.21 17.19
C GLY A 153 24.20 4.89 16.23
N TYR A 154 23.33 5.85 15.96
CA TYR A 154 22.21 5.72 15.03
C TYR A 154 22.24 6.82 13.98
N GLU A 155 22.03 6.46 12.73
CA GLU A 155 21.83 7.40 11.65
C GLU A 155 20.36 7.41 11.22
N PHE A 156 19.83 8.62 10.95
CA PHE A 156 18.46 8.84 10.50
C PHE A 156 18.45 9.09 9.01
N ILE A 157 17.89 8.15 8.25
CA ILE A 157 17.93 8.13 6.78
C ILE A 157 16.53 8.37 6.24
N GLU A 158 16.40 9.28 5.28
CA GLU A 158 15.17 9.39 4.50
C GLU A 158 14.99 8.11 3.67
N VAL A 159 13.86 7.45 3.84
CA VAL A 159 13.58 6.17 3.14
C VAL A 159 13.54 6.37 1.63
N ASN A 160 13.06 7.54 1.19
CA ASN A 160 13.00 7.87 -0.22
C ASN A 160 14.40 8.01 -0.86
N ASP A 161 15.44 8.25 -0.09
CA ASP A 161 16.80 8.33 -0.63
C ASP A 161 17.43 6.96 -0.82
N ILE A 162 16.87 5.90 -0.25
CA ILE A 162 17.42 4.55 -0.38
C ILE A 162 17.02 3.95 -1.72
N MET A 163 18.01 3.71 -2.58
CA MET A 163 17.82 3.08 -3.89
C MET A 163 17.78 1.55 -3.78
N TYR A 164 18.71 0.97 -3.07
CA TYR A 164 18.78 -0.48 -2.83
C TYR A 164 19.66 -0.80 -1.64
N CYS A 165 19.54 -2.05 -1.15
CA CYS A 165 20.32 -2.58 -0.05
C CYS A 165 21.04 -3.85 -0.52
N GLN A 166 22.31 -4.02 -0.14
CA GLN A 166 23.13 -5.17 -0.47
C GLN A 166 23.63 -5.86 0.79
N SER A 167 23.45 -7.17 0.86
CA SER A 167 23.98 -8.01 1.95
C SER A 167 25.49 -8.12 1.88
N GLN A 168 26.15 -7.95 3.03
CA GLN A 168 27.57 -8.22 3.25
C GLN A 168 27.74 -9.06 4.53
N SER A 169 27.63 -10.38 4.41
CA SER A 169 27.63 -11.32 5.56
C SER A 169 26.54 -10.94 6.58
N ASN A 170 26.92 -10.49 7.77
CA ASN A 170 26.02 -10.08 8.85
C ASN A 170 25.66 -8.58 8.80
N TYR A 171 26.14 -7.86 7.81
CA TYR A 171 25.90 -6.44 7.61
C TYR A 171 25.11 -6.20 6.33
N THR A 172 24.56 -5.01 6.22
CA THR A 172 23.88 -4.57 4.99
C THR A 172 24.37 -3.18 4.62
N THR A 173 24.76 -2.99 3.37
CA THR A 173 25.04 -1.67 2.83
C THR A 173 23.76 -1.11 2.21
N LEU A 174 23.35 0.08 2.65
CA LEU A 174 22.30 0.88 2.05
C LEU A 174 22.94 1.82 1.03
N TYR A 175 22.49 1.78 -0.22
CA TYR A 175 22.93 2.68 -1.29
C TYR A 175 21.85 3.75 -1.48
N LEU A 176 22.26 5.01 -1.31
CA LEU A 176 21.36 6.17 -1.33
C LEU A 176 21.60 7.00 -2.61
N THR A 177 20.66 7.88 -2.89
CA THR A 177 20.82 8.92 -3.91
C THR A 177 22.02 9.81 -3.60
N GLY A 178 22.67 10.35 -4.64
CA GLY A 178 23.84 11.23 -4.45
C GLY A 178 25.15 10.49 -4.13
N ASP A 179 25.31 9.25 -4.57
CA ASP A 179 26.51 8.42 -4.39
C ASP A 179 26.92 8.22 -2.91
N HIS A 180 25.93 8.19 -2.02
CA HIS A 180 26.15 7.96 -0.60
C HIS A 180 25.81 6.52 -0.22
N GLU A 181 26.62 5.89 0.62
CA GLU A 181 26.39 4.54 1.13
C GLU A 181 26.58 4.46 2.63
N ILE A 182 25.74 3.65 3.30
CA ILE A 182 25.76 3.46 4.76
C ILE A 182 25.82 1.96 5.07
N LEU A 183 26.84 1.57 5.84
CA LEU A 183 26.95 0.20 6.33
C LEU A 183 26.23 0.07 7.68
N VAL A 184 25.21 -0.78 7.73
CA VAL A 184 24.42 -1.01 8.94
C VAL A 184 24.70 -2.37 9.56
N SER A 185 24.73 -2.43 10.90
CA SER A 185 24.98 -3.64 11.71
C SER A 185 23.73 -4.52 11.82
N LYS A 186 23.05 -4.74 10.68
CA LYS A 186 21.86 -5.61 10.56
C LYS A 186 21.98 -6.47 9.33
N THR A 187 21.42 -7.67 9.41
CA THR A 187 21.27 -8.55 8.25
C THR A 187 20.27 -7.97 7.26
N LEU A 188 20.39 -8.34 5.98
CA LEU A 188 19.45 -7.89 4.95
C LEU A 188 17.99 -8.29 5.25
N LYS A 189 17.77 -9.39 5.99
CA LYS A 189 16.43 -9.81 6.44
C LYS A 189 15.84 -8.84 7.46
N GLU A 190 16.62 -8.35 8.41
CA GLU A 190 16.17 -7.36 9.40
C GLU A 190 15.90 -6.01 8.75
N VAL A 191 16.76 -5.62 7.78
CA VAL A 191 16.54 -4.40 6.98
C VAL A 191 15.28 -4.54 6.13
N GLU A 192 15.04 -5.69 5.51
CA GLU A 192 13.82 -6.00 4.77
C GLU A 192 12.57 -5.85 5.65
N THR A 193 12.58 -6.37 6.88
CA THR A 193 11.49 -6.21 7.84
C THR A 193 11.25 -4.72 8.16
N THR A 194 12.31 -3.93 8.34
CA THR A 194 12.21 -2.49 8.61
C THR A 194 11.65 -1.73 7.40
N LEU A 195 12.07 -2.12 6.18
CA LEU A 195 11.68 -1.46 4.93
C LEU A 195 10.44 -2.06 4.26
N SER A 196 9.86 -3.14 4.80
CA SER A 196 8.66 -3.80 4.24
C SER A 196 7.47 -2.85 4.07
N GLN A 197 7.34 -1.89 4.97
CA GLN A 197 6.30 -0.84 4.93
C GLN A 197 6.51 0.23 3.85
N TYR A 198 7.64 0.23 3.12
CA TYR A 198 8.02 1.27 2.15
C TYR A 198 8.18 0.73 0.72
N PHE A 199 7.54 -0.40 0.41
CA PHE A 199 7.55 -1.03 -0.94
C PHE A 199 8.91 -1.50 -1.46
N PHE A 200 9.86 -1.75 -0.59
CA PHE A 200 11.08 -2.42 -0.99
C PHE A 200 10.81 -3.88 -1.35
N VAL A 201 11.45 -4.35 -2.43
CA VAL A 201 11.22 -5.68 -2.97
C VAL A 201 12.49 -6.51 -2.90
N ARG A 202 12.40 -7.71 -2.29
CA ARG A 202 13.50 -8.67 -2.26
C ARG A 202 13.58 -9.41 -3.59
N ILE A 203 14.55 -9.07 -4.43
CA ILE A 203 14.70 -9.65 -5.77
C ILE A 203 15.79 -10.72 -5.85
N HIS A 204 16.69 -10.73 -4.89
CA HIS A 204 17.80 -11.67 -4.79
C HIS A 204 18.12 -11.96 -3.33
N HIS A 205 18.79 -13.10 -3.03
CA HIS A 205 19.21 -13.40 -1.65
C HIS A 205 20.11 -12.32 -1.05
N SER A 206 20.81 -11.54 -1.90
CA SER A 206 21.71 -10.48 -1.48
C SER A 206 21.21 -9.06 -1.78
N TYR A 207 20.04 -8.89 -2.38
CA TYR A 207 19.57 -7.57 -2.77
C TYR A 207 18.09 -7.34 -2.45
N LEU A 208 17.83 -6.18 -1.84
CA LEU A 208 16.52 -5.58 -1.62
C LEU A 208 16.52 -4.23 -2.37
N ILE A 209 15.53 -3.97 -3.20
CA ILE A 209 15.49 -2.77 -4.05
C ILE A 209 14.27 -1.90 -3.75
N ASN A 210 14.42 -0.61 -4.01
CA ASN A 210 13.30 0.32 -4.15
C ASN A 210 12.92 0.38 -5.64
N PRO A 211 11.72 -0.09 -6.04
CA PRO A 211 11.28 -0.11 -7.43
C PRO A 211 11.27 1.26 -8.11
N ASN A 212 11.14 2.34 -7.35
CA ASN A 212 11.12 3.71 -7.89
C ASN A 212 12.44 4.11 -8.56
N TYR A 213 13.55 3.46 -8.19
CA TYR A 213 14.89 3.70 -8.74
C TYR A 213 15.32 2.68 -9.79
N VAL A 214 14.39 1.85 -10.28
CA VAL A 214 14.66 0.90 -11.36
C VAL A 214 14.49 1.60 -12.70
N LYS A 215 15.58 1.69 -13.45
CA LYS A 215 15.59 2.31 -14.78
C LYS A 215 15.22 1.34 -15.89
N ASN A 216 15.66 0.08 -15.78
CA ASN A 216 15.43 -0.93 -16.84
C ASN A 216 15.51 -2.34 -16.28
N PHE A 217 14.80 -3.28 -16.93
CA PHE A 217 14.93 -4.71 -16.72
C PHE A 217 15.45 -5.38 -18.00
N SER A 218 16.62 -6.02 -17.92
CA SER A 218 17.18 -6.81 -19.00
C SER A 218 16.90 -8.29 -18.79
N ARG A 219 16.45 -8.98 -19.84
CA ARG A 219 16.24 -10.44 -19.84
C ARG A 219 17.53 -11.21 -20.19
N ASN A 220 18.58 -10.52 -20.63
CA ASN A 220 19.85 -11.13 -20.98
C ASN A 220 20.57 -11.68 -19.73
N GLU A 221 21.48 -12.64 -19.92
CA GLU A 221 22.37 -13.19 -18.88
C GLU A 221 21.66 -13.61 -17.58
N GLY A 222 20.47 -14.16 -17.71
CA GLY A 222 19.73 -14.63 -16.55
C GLY A 222 18.77 -13.62 -15.90
N GLY A 223 18.69 -12.39 -16.42
CA GLY A 223 17.82 -11.31 -15.96
C GLY A 223 18.41 -10.47 -14.85
N TYR A 224 18.53 -9.17 -15.10
CA TYR A 224 18.99 -8.18 -14.11
C TYR A 224 18.22 -6.88 -14.22
N LEU A 225 18.09 -6.18 -13.10
CA LEU A 225 17.61 -4.81 -13.07
C LEU A 225 18.79 -3.83 -13.18
N VAL A 226 18.58 -2.74 -13.89
CA VAL A 226 19.51 -1.59 -13.93
C VAL A 226 18.90 -0.50 -13.07
N MET A 227 19.62 -0.11 -12.03
CA MET A 227 19.24 1.00 -11.14
C MET A 227 19.60 2.35 -11.75
N GLU A 228 19.14 3.45 -11.17
CA GLU A 228 19.45 4.80 -11.65
C GLU A 228 20.96 5.13 -11.65
N ASP A 229 21.70 4.63 -10.67
CA ASP A 229 23.17 4.72 -10.59
C ASP A 229 23.92 3.81 -11.58
N LYS A 230 23.19 3.14 -12.50
CA LYS A 230 23.67 2.17 -13.49
C LYS A 230 24.13 0.83 -12.90
N LYS A 231 23.94 0.60 -11.60
CA LYS A 231 24.19 -0.71 -10.99
C LYS A 231 23.30 -1.76 -11.61
N GLN A 232 23.91 -2.89 -12.00
CA GLN A 232 23.18 -4.07 -12.46
C GLN A 232 22.98 -5.02 -11.28
N ILE A 233 21.72 -5.33 -10.95
CA ILE A 233 21.34 -6.19 -9.83
C ILE A 233 20.70 -7.46 -10.38
N PRO A 234 21.24 -8.66 -10.10
CA PRO A 234 20.71 -9.90 -10.61
C PRO A 234 19.33 -10.21 -9.97
N VAL A 235 18.43 -10.76 -10.78
CA VAL A 235 17.10 -11.22 -10.34
C VAL A 235 17.12 -12.72 -10.17
N SER A 236 16.76 -13.23 -8.99
CA SER A 236 16.67 -14.67 -8.76
C SER A 236 15.62 -15.30 -9.67
N LYS A 237 15.81 -16.58 -10.05
CA LYS A 237 14.85 -17.30 -10.92
C LYS A 237 13.43 -17.28 -10.38
N ALA A 238 13.26 -17.41 -9.07
CA ALA A 238 11.97 -17.39 -8.39
C ALA A 238 11.23 -16.04 -8.49
N ASN A 239 11.98 -14.93 -8.56
CA ASN A 239 11.41 -13.59 -8.53
C ASN A 239 11.18 -12.98 -9.91
N ARG A 240 11.55 -13.67 -11.01
CA ARG A 240 11.41 -13.12 -12.38
C ARG A 240 9.97 -12.84 -12.77
N THR A 241 9.05 -13.76 -12.47
CA THR A 241 7.62 -13.58 -12.76
C THR A 241 7.06 -12.39 -12.00
N MET A 242 7.40 -12.28 -10.70
CA MET A 242 7.00 -11.15 -9.86
C MET A 242 7.51 -9.81 -10.42
N ILE A 243 8.78 -9.76 -10.84
CA ILE A 243 9.38 -8.55 -11.44
C ILE A 243 8.71 -8.19 -12.75
N THR A 244 8.45 -9.17 -13.62
CA THR A 244 7.73 -8.93 -14.88
C THR A 244 6.35 -8.34 -14.59
N ASN A 245 5.60 -8.91 -13.67
CA ASN A 245 4.27 -8.41 -13.29
C ASN A 245 4.33 -7.00 -12.66
N LEU A 246 5.36 -6.71 -11.86
CA LEU A 246 5.53 -5.40 -11.22
C LEU A 246 5.71 -4.28 -12.26
N PHE A 247 6.37 -4.56 -13.39
CA PHE A 247 6.69 -3.56 -14.43
C PHE A 247 5.85 -3.69 -15.71
N ASP A 248 5.16 -4.80 -15.97
CA ASP A 248 4.29 -4.98 -17.16
C ASP A 248 2.96 -4.19 -17.05
N THR A 249 2.59 -3.71 -15.88
CA THR A 249 1.39 -2.88 -15.67
C THR A 249 1.46 -1.54 -16.42
N VAL A 250 2.65 -1.12 -16.85
CA VAL A 250 2.88 0.14 -17.59
C VAL A 250 2.62 -0.03 -19.11
N ARG A 251 2.56 -1.26 -19.65
CA ARG A 251 2.43 -1.50 -21.11
C ARG A 251 1.00 -1.66 -21.63
N ARG A 252 -0.02 -1.69 -20.78
CA ARG A 252 -1.41 -1.89 -21.23
C ARG A 252 -2.18 -0.59 -21.51
N ASN A 253 -1.54 0.57 -21.41
CA ASN A 253 -2.15 1.88 -21.68
C ASN A 253 -1.40 2.67 -22.77
N SER A 254 -0.90 1.97 -23.80
CA SER A 254 -0.37 2.61 -25.01
C SER A 254 -1.09 2.08 -26.22
#